data_e0d78470d878779bfe2cc0c3cf0b7169
#
_entry.id   e0d78470d878779bfe2cc0c3cf0b7169
#
_cell.length_a   1.000
_cell.length_b   1.000
_cell.length_c   1.000
_cell.angle_alpha   90.00
_cell.angle_beta   90.00
_cell.angle_gamma   90.00
#
_symmetry.space_group_name_H-M   'P 1'
#
loop_
_entity.id
_entity.type
_entity.pdbx_description
1 polymer ?
#
loop_
_entity_poly.entity_id
_entity_poly.type
_entity_poly.pdbx_seq_one_letter_code
_entity_poly.pdbx_strand_id
1 'polypeptide(L)'
;NNGYQVDVSALKKKDSKLGKLGGYLSFYIKSIFLCLFHHYDYLYAHYISHCALLIKIIKKLKPSIKVIVNVHGNDVVPEDAHDEKFIPLVKSTLPLIDLCIVPSSYYQKVMMEQYGLNEDKIKIFPSGGINFDVFQEIENAKEKLHLDPNKKCIGYIGRYEKRKGWEVFLEAISLLENVEQYQIVMVGVGEDEEKANALIQEYHLENVIKKYPMQTQKELALFYSAIDIFCFPTYRKSDSLGLVGLEAMACGCIVIASNMAGPTSYIKDQENGFFFKPRDGKDLNQKIEDDKTMYYNETESLIWRIFNCVYFSARQEEKYVKNFEIKYKKQLSKQAKKDIAINKMNASSFNWEK
;
A
#
# COMPACT_ATOMS: atom_id res chain seq x y z
N ASN A 1 -6.75 18.11 -15.56
CA ASN A 1 -5.99 18.55 -16.77
C ASN A 1 -5.16 19.77 -16.41
N ASN A 2 -3.88 19.55 -16.04
CA ASN A 2 -2.93 20.61 -15.65
C ASN A 2 -2.17 21.16 -16.87
N GLY A 3 -2.79 21.18 -18.07
CA GLY A 3 -2.18 21.70 -19.29
C GLY A 3 -1.19 20.74 -19.98
N TYR A 4 -0.99 19.53 -19.46
CA TYR A 4 -0.15 18.54 -20.12
C TYR A 4 -0.92 17.74 -21.16
N GLN A 5 -0.33 17.56 -22.33
CA GLN A 5 -0.80 16.65 -23.36
C GLN A 5 -0.10 15.30 -23.18
N VAL A 6 -0.87 14.22 -23.07
CA VAL A 6 -0.36 12.88 -22.74
C VAL A 6 -0.83 11.87 -23.77
N ASP A 7 0.14 11.17 -24.38
CA ASP A 7 -0.13 9.99 -25.20
C ASP A 7 0.26 8.72 -24.43
N VAL A 8 -0.62 7.71 -24.47
CA VAL A 8 -0.42 6.47 -23.72
C VAL A 8 -0.06 5.32 -24.65
N SER A 9 1.06 4.68 -24.34
CA SER A 9 1.43 3.39 -24.91
C SER A 9 1.43 2.35 -23.79
N ALA A 10 0.59 1.30 -23.92
CA ALA A 10 0.44 0.29 -22.89
C ALA A 10 0.64 -1.12 -23.46
N LEU A 11 1.28 -1.97 -22.65
CA LEU A 11 1.41 -3.39 -22.93
C LEU A 11 0.07 -4.07 -22.67
N LYS A 12 -0.52 -4.69 -23.69
CA LYS A 12 -1.77 -5.44 -23.54
C LYS A 12 -1.48 -6.86 -23.05
N LYS A 13 -2.19 -7.29 -22.01
CA LYS A 13 -2.10 -8.67 -21.49
C LYS A 13 -2.48 -9.68 -22.60
N LYS A 14 -1.68 -10.70 -22.77
CA LYS A 14 -1.88 -11.84 -23.68
C LYS A 14 -1.57 -13.13 -22.93
N ASP A 15 -2.35 -14.17 -23.19
CA ASP A 15 -2.21 -15.43 -22.45
C ASP A 15 -1.17 -16.36 -23.09
N SER A 16 -1.05 -16.38 -24.41
CA SER A 16 -0.08 -17.23 -25.11
C SER A 16 1.34 -16.63 -25.11
N LYS A 17 2.37 -17.48 -25.13
CA LYS A 17 3.79 -17.05 -25.19
C LYS A 17 4.08 -16.20 -26.45
N LEU A 18 3.60 -16.63 -27.62
CA LEU A 18 3.74 -15.89 -28.89
C LEU A 18 2.99 -14.55 -28.84
N GLY A 19 1.78 -14.55 -28.25
CA GLY A 19 1.00 -13.32 -28.07
C GLY A 19 1.70 -12.32 -27.13
N LYS A 20 2.35 -12.79 -26.06
CA LYS A 20 3.17 -11.94 -25.18
C LYS A 20 4.33 -11.32 -25.93
N LEU A 21 5.10 -12.12 -26.71
CA LEU A 21 6.23 -11.63 -27.52
C LEU A 21 5.78 -10.58 -28.54
N GLY A 22 4.71 -10.85 -29.30
CA GLY A 22 4.13 -9.90 -30.25
C GLY A 22 3.61 -8.63 -29.57
N GLY A 23 3.03 -8.77 -28.36
CA GLY A 23 2.60 -7.64 -27.53
C GLY A 23 3.75 -6.72 -27.13
N TYR A 24 4.87 -7.28 -26.66
CA TYR A 24 6.08 -6.52 -26.34
C TYR A 24 6.66 -5.83 -27.58
N LEU A 25 6.78 -6.55 -28.70
CA LEU A 25 7.30 -5.99 -29.95
C LEU A 25 6.43 -4.81 -30.43
N SER A 26 5.12 -4.97 -30.45
CA SER A 26 4.18 -3.91 -30.83
C SER A 26 4.27 -2.69 -29.88
N PHE A 27 4.35 -2.95 -28.57
CA PHE A 27 4.52 -1.90 -27.56
C PHE A 27 5.82 -1.12 -27.79
N TYR A 28 6.93 -1.80 -28.03
CA TYR A 28 8.22 -1.17 -28.26
C TYR A 28 8.22 -0.34 -29.56
N ILE A 29 7.76 -0.93 -30.67
CA ILE A 29 7.68 -0.24 -31.97
C ILE A 29 6.82 1.03 -31.86
N LYS A 30 5.61 0.89 -31.26
CA LYS A 30 4.71 2.03 -31.06
C LYS A 30 5.35 3.13 -30.20
N SER A 31 5.99 2.75 -29.10
CA SER A 31 6.60 3.73 -28.17
C SER A 31 7.79 4.42 -28.79
N ILE A 32 8.64 3.71 -29.53
CA ILE A 32 9.77 4.28 -30.27
C ILE A 32 9.26 5.25 -31.35
N PHE A 33 8.26 4.81 -32.15
CA PHE A 33 7.67 5.64 -33.20
C PHE A 33 7.11 6.94 -32.62
N LEU A 34 6.29 6.86 -31.55
CA LEU A 34 5.75 8.05 -30.88
C LEU A 34 6.87 8.98 -30.42
N CYS A 35 7.89 8.48 -29.75
CA CYS A 35 8.99 9.30 -29.24
C CYS A 35 9.83 9.96 -30.35
N LEU A 36 9.95 9.34 -31.52
CA LEU A 36 10.76 9.87 -32.64
C LEU A 36 9.99 10.88 -33.49
N PHE A 37 8.72 10.63 -33.78
CA PHE A 37 7.93 11.41 -34.73
C PHE A 37 7.01 12.46 -34.10
N HIS A 38 6.90 12.45 -32.77
CA HIS A 38 6.19 13.50 -32.03
C HIS A 38 7.16 14.25 -31.11
N HIS A 39 6.81 15.50 -30.80
CA HIS A 39 7.56 16.31 -29.85
C HIS A 39 7.09 16.06 -28.43
N TYR A 40 7.82 15.23 -27.70
CA TYR A 40 7.62 15.01 -26.27
C TYR A 40 8.82 15.53 -25.50
N ASP A 41 8.55 16.23 -24.40
CA ASP A 41 9.55 16.69 -23.45
C ASP A 41 9.96 15.55 -22.50
N TYR A 42 8.99 14.70 -22.16
CA TYR A 42 9.14 13.65 -21.17
C TYR A 42 8.70 12.27 -21.68
N LEU A 43 9.46 11.26 -21.30
CA LEU A 43 9.06 9.85 -21.33
C LEU A 43 8.79 9.41 -19.91
N TYR A 44 7.53 9.12 -19.58
CA TYR A 44 7.12 8.61 -18.27
C TYR A 44 6.86 7.10 -18.34
N ALA A 45 7.69 6.32 -17.67
CA ALA A 45 7.67 4.86 -17.76
C ALA A 45 7.28 4.23 -16.40
N HIS A 46 6.27 3.37 -16.42
CA HIS A 46 5.90 2.53 -15.28
C HIS A 46 6.58 1.16 -15.37
N TYR A 47 6.95 0.56 -14.23
CA TYR A 47 7.64 -0.73 -14.15
C TYR A 47 8.96 -0.73 -14.92
N ILE A 48 10.00 -0.16 -14.31
CA ILE A 48 11.30 0.04 -14.96
C ILE A 48 11.87 -1.25 -15.56
N SER A 49 11.68 -2.44 -14.95
CA SER A 49 12.16 -3.71 -15.46
C SER A 49 11.63 -4.03 -16.87
N HIS A 50 10.37 -3.72 -17.15
CA HIS A 50 9.74 -3.93 -18.45
C HIS A 50 10.10 -2.85 -19.47
N CYS A 51 10.44 -1.65 -19.04
CA CYS A 51 10.74 -0.51 -19.89
C CYS A 51 12.24 -0.23 -20.05
N ALA A 52 13.11 -0.92 -19.32
CA ALA A 52 14.54 -0.62 -19.27
C ALA A 52 15.21 -0.65 -20.67
N LEU A 53 14.99 -1.71 -21.46
CA LEU A 53 15.54 -1.79 -22.82
C LEU A 53 14.94 -0.71 -23.74
N LEU A 54 13.64 -0.44 -23.62
CA LEU A 54 12.96 0.61 -24.37
C LEU A 54 13.57 1.99 -24.07
N ILE A 55 13.80 2.31 -22.81
CA ILE A 55 14.44 3.56 -22.37
C ILE A 55 15.83 3.69 -22.98
N LYS A 56 16.64 2.62 -22.94
CA LYS A 56 17.99 2.64 -23.55
C LYS A 56 17.96 2.93 -25.04
N ILE A 57 17.03 2.29 -25.78
CA ILE A 57 16.86 2.52 -27.21
C ILE A 57 16.44 3.98 -27.48
N ILE A 58 15.41 4.48 -26.76
CA ILE A 58 14.91 5.84 -26.95
C ILE A 58 15.98 6.87 -26.62
N LYS A 59 16.69 6.72 -25.49
CA LYS A 59 17.78 7.65 -25.11
C LYS A 59 18.93 7.65 -26.11
N LYS A 60 19.21 6.51 -26.79
CA LYS A 60 20.19 6.44 -27.87
C LYS A 60 19.73 7.19 -29.12
N LEU A 61 18.43 7.10 -29.46
CA LEU A 61 17.86 7.72 -30.66
C LEU A 61 17.48 9.19 -30.46
N LYS A 62 17.06 9.57 -29.24
CA LYS A 62 16.64 10.92 -28.85
C LYS A 62 17.22 11.27 -27.47
N PRO A 63 18.52 11.66 -27.38
CA PRO A 63 19.20 11.90 -26.11
C PRO A 63 18.58 13.04 -25.27
N SER A 64 17.91 14.00 -25.92
CA SER A 64 17.33 15.17 -25.25
C SER A 64 16.06 14.88 -24.45
N ILE A 65 15.36 13.76 -24.73
CA ILE A 65 14.12 13.44 -24.00
C ILE A 65 14.40 13.21 -22.52
N LYS A 66 13.64 13.83 -21.64
CA LYS A 66 13.71 13.60 -20.21
C LYS A 66 13.00 12.31 -19.85
N VAL A 67 13.60 11.49 -18.98
CA VAL A 67 13.07 10.18 -18.60
C VAL A 67 12.69 10.18 -17.13
N ILE A 68 11.41 9.97 -16.88
CA ILE A 68 10.85 9.76 -15.53
C ILE A 68 10.43 8.30 -15.43
N VAL A 69 10.89 7.60 -14.40
CA VAL A 69 10.46 6.23 -14.11
C VAL A 69 9.64 6.19 -12.82
N ASN A 70 8.62 5.34 -12.81
CA ASN A 70 7.83 5.04 -11.61
C ASN A 70 8.00 3.54 -11.30
N VAL A 71 8.58 3.26 -10.14
CA VAL A 71 8.76 1.89 -9.64
C VAL A 71 7.57 1.48 -8.80
N HIS A 72 7.21 0.18 -8.84
CA HIS A 72 5.96 -0.29 -8.24
C HIS A 72 6.11 -1.45 -7.25
N GLY A 73 7.16 -2.25 -7.37
CA GLY A 73 7.32 -3.42 -6.52
C GLY A 73 8.45 -4.34 -6.99
N ASN A 74 8.10 -5.49 -7.52
CA ASN A 74 9.06 -6.50 -7.96
C ASN A 74 9.95 -6.08 -9.13
N ASP A 75 9.69 -4.95 -9.74
CA ASP A 75 10.55 -4.36 -10.76
C ASP A 75 11.90 -3.84 -10.21
N VAL A 76 11.99 -3.60 -8.90
CA VAL A 76 13.22 -3.19 -8.19
C VAL A 76 13.47 -3.96 -6.90
N VAL A 77 12.45 -4.64 -6.35
CA VAL A 77 12.59 -5.56 -5.21
C VAL A 77 12.15 -6.95 -5.68
N PRO A 78 13.06 -7.76 -6.20
CA PRO A 78 12.72 -9.06 -6.77
C PRO A 78 12.18 -10.01 -5.70
N GLU A 79 11.15 -10.77 -6.09
CA GLU A 79 10.52 -11.79 -5.23
C GLU A 79 11.01 -13.19 -5.54
N ASP A 80 11.53 -13.40 -6.74
CA ASP A 80 12.01 -14.69 -7.21
C ASP A 80 13.13 -14.54 -8.25
N ALA A 81 13.69 -15.67 -8.68
CA ALA A 81 14.77 -15.73 -9.66
C ALA A 81 14.36 -15.21 -11.06
N HIS A 82 13.06 -15.14 -11.36
CA HIS A 82 12.61 -14.55 -12.62
C HIS A 82 12.74 -13.02 -12.57
N ASP A 83 12.34 -12.40 -11.48
CA ASP A 83 12.48 -10.96 -11.27
C ASP A 83 13.95 -10.54 -11.21
N GLU A 84 14.81 -11.34 -10.55
CA GLU A 84 16.24 -11.08 -10.41
C GLU A 84 16.97 -10.94 -11.75
N LYS A 85 16.53 -11.65 -12.79
CA LYS A 85 17.14 -11.58 -14.14
C LYS A 85 17.10 -10.18 -14.76
N PHE A 86 16.14 -9.34 -14.34
CA PHE A 86 15.99 -8.00 -14.88
C PHE A 86 16.83 -6.96 -14.13
N ILE A 87 17.32 -7.26 -12.91
CA ILE A 87 18.04 -6.30 -12.08
C ILE A 87 19.30 -5.72 -12.76
N PRO A 88 20.16 -6.52 -13.45
CA PRO A 88 21.30 -5.94 -14.16
C PRO A 88 20.90 -4.94 -15.24
N LEU A 89 19.80 -5.23 -15.96
CA LEU A 89 19.27 -4.32 -16.98
C LEU A 89 18.71 -3.04 -16.33
N VAL A 90 17.96 -3.15 -15.23
CA VAL A 90 17.49 -2.01 -14.46
C VAL A 90 18.67 -1.14 -14.02
N LYS A 91 19.66 -1.71 -13.34
CA LYS A 91 20.86 -0.99 -12.87
C LYS A 91 21.57 -0.23 -14.01
N SER A 92 21.72 -0.86 -15.16
CA SER A 92 22.37 -0.23 -16.34
C SER A 92 21.50 0.86 -17.00
N THR A 93 20.23 0.98 -16.63
CA THR A 93 19.32 2.01 -17.17
C THR A 93 19.23 3.24 -16.26
N LEU A 94 19.47 3.08 -14.94
CA LEU A 94 19.36 4.18 -13.98
C LEU A 94 20.20 5.43 -14.30
N PRO A 95 21.42 5.34 -14.87
CA PRO A 95 22.18 6.54 -15.27
C PRO A 95 21.50 7.38 -16.35
N LEU A 96 20.54 6.81 -17.08
CA LEU A 96 19.83 7.45 -18.19
C LEU A 96 18.54 8.16 -17.75
N ILE A 97 18.11 7.99 -16.49
CA ILE A 97 16.88 8.61 -15.98
C ILE A 97 17.17 9.97 -15.36
N ASP A 98 16.22 10.87 -15.51
CA ASP A 98 16.26 12.20 -14.93
C ASP A 98 15.57 12.22 -13.56
N LEU A 99 14.50 11.41 -13.37
CA LEU A 99 13.74 11.31 -12.12
C LEU A 99 13.23 9.88 -11.89
N CYS A 100 13.28 9.43 -10.64
CA CYS A 100 12.68 8.19 -10.15
C CYS A 100 11.55 8.50 -9.17
N ILE A 101 10.36 8.05 -9.48
CA ILE A 101 9.20 8.12 -8.58
C ILE A 101 9.09 6.79 -7.84
N VAL A 102 8.98 6.87 -6.53
CA VAL A 102 8.90 5.70 -5.64
C VAL A 102 7.64 5.76 -4.78
N PRO A 103 7.03 4.61 -4.44
CA PRO A 103 5.76 4.58 -3.71
C PRO A 103 5.87 4.91 -2.22
N SER A 104 7.07 4.85 -1.61
CA SER A 104 7.24 4.96 -0.17
C SER A 104 8.68 5.33 0.21
N SER A 105 8.88 5.76 1.46
CA SER A 105 10.22 6.00 2.02
C SER A 105 11.05 4.71 2.12
N TYR A 106 10.41 3.56 2.27
CA TYR A 106 11.08 2.26 2.16
C TYR A 106 11.71 2.09 0.77
N TYR A 107 10.96 2.38 -0.31
CA TYR A 107 11.47 2.30 -1.66
C TYR A 107 12.50 3.38 -2.00
N GLN A 108 12.40 4.55 -1.39
CA GLN A 108 13.46 5.57 -1.47
C GLN A 108 14.79 5.01 -0.95
N LYS A 109 14.77 4.39 0.24
CA LYS A 109 15.95 3.74 0.81
C LYS A 109 16.49 2.62 -0.08
N VAL A 110 15.61 1.77 -0.62
CA VAL A 110 16.00 0.71 -1.57
C VAL A 110 16.72 1.29 -2.78
N MET A 111 16.18 2.36 -3.40
CA MET A 111 16.81 2.98 -4.58
C MET A 111 18.16 3.63 -4.25
N MET A 112 18.29 4.22 -3.07
CA MET A 112 19.58 4.81 -2.62
C MET A 112 20.62 3.73 -2.28
N GLU A 113 20.24 2.75 -1.44
CA GLU A 113 21.19 1.79 -0.85
C GLU A 113 21.55 0.64 -1.81
N GLN A 114 20.58 0.10 -2.54
CA GLN A 114 20.81 -1.08 -3.40
C GLN A 114 21.10 -0.71 -4.86
N TYR A 115 20.66 0.46 -5.28
CA TYR A 115 20.79 0.92 -6.66
C TYR A 115 21.73 2.12 -6.82
N GLY A 116 22.16 2.74 -5.74
CA GLY A 116 23.10 3.88 -5.75
C GLY A 116 22.51 5.15 -6.38
N LEU A 117 21.18 5.31 -6.40
CA LEU A 117 20.55 6.49 -6.96
C LEU A 117 20.62 7.65 -5.96
N ASN A 118 21.00 8.83 -6.41
CA ASN A 118 21.07 10.01 -5.57
C ASN A 118 19.65 10.46 -5.14
N GLU A 119 19.53 10.97 -3.93
CA GLU A 119 18.24 11.39 -3.35
C GLU A 119 17.56 12.50 -4.13
N ASP A 120 18.31 13.43 -4.71
CA ASP A 120 17.80 14.53 -5.55
C ASP A 120 17.02 14.03 -6.78
N LYS A 121 17.37 12.84 -7.27
CA LYS A 121 16.67 12.15 -8.37
C LYS A 121 15.48 11.30 -7.92
N ILE A 122 15.14 11.25 -6.63
CA ILE A 122 14.05 10.42 -6.12
C ILE A 122 12.95 11.33 -5.57
N LYS A 123 11.70 11.02 -5.96
CA LYS A 123 10.50 11.64 -5.38
C LYS A 123 9.55 10.56 -4.90
N ILE A 124 9.06 10.72 -3.69
CA ILE A 124 8.03 9.82 -3.14
C ILE A 124 6.68 10.29 -3.67
N PHE A 125 5.96 9.36 -4.31
CA PHE A 125 4.58 9.54 -4.70
C PHE A 125 3.80 8.26 -4.37
N PRO A 126 2.94 8.29 -3.34
CA PRO A 126 2.35 7.10 -2.73
C PRO A 126 1.23 6.49 -3.55
N SER A 127 1.51 6.03 -4.76
CA SER A 127 0.60 5.26 -5.63
C SER A 127 -0.79 5.89 -5.85
N GLY A 128 -0.89 7.22 -5.77
CA GLY A 128 -2.15 7.95 -5.89
C GLY A 128 -2.92 8.15 -4.58
N GLY A 129 -2.41 7.59 -3.46
CA GLY A 129 -3.02 7.77 -2.15
C GLY A 129 -4.31 6.97 -1.93
N ILE A 130 -5.07 7.35 -0.92
CA ILE A 130 -6.35 6.75 -0.55
C ILE A 130 -7.49 7.66 -0.97
N ASN A 131 -8.55 7.07 -1.46
CA ASN A 131 -9.78 7.79 -1.75
C ASN A 131 -10.64 7.94 -0.47
N PHE A 132 -10.56 9.10 0.18
CA PHE A 132 -11.32 9.39 1.40
C PHE A 132 -12.83 9.55 1.19
N ASP A 133 -13.31 9.74 -0.03
CA ASP A 133 -14.74 9.69 -0.32
C ASP A 133 -15.28 8.24 -0.21
N VAL A 134 -14.38 7.25 -0.26
CA VAL A 134 -14.71 5.82 -0.13
C VAL A 134 -14.29 5.29 1.23
N PHE A 135 -13.01 5.46 1.60
CA PHE A 135 -12.45 4.92 2.84
C PHE A 135 -12.58 5.95 3.97
N GLN A 136 -13.65 5.85 4.71
CA GLN A 136 -13.97 6.63 5.91
C GLN A 136 -14.80 5.75 6.84
N GLU A 137 -14.83 6.10 8.11
CA GLU A 137 -15.58 5.37 9.11
C GLU A 137 -17.08 5.38 8.80
N ILE A 138 -17.69 4.20 8.82
CA ILE A 138 -19.11 3.96 8.55
C ILE A 138 -19.79 3.56 9.87
N GLU A 139 -20.73 4.35 10.33
CA GLU A 139 -21.51 4.07 11.54
C GLU A 139 -22.28 2.76 11.44
N ASN A 140 -22.38 2.03 12.55
CA ASN A 140 -23.10 0.75 12.67
C ASN A 140 -22.61 -0.30 11.63
N ALA A 141 -21.31 -0.32 11.34
CA ALA A 141 -20.74 -1.23 10.33
C ALA A 141 -20.86 -2.70 10.74
N LYS A 142 -20.71 -3.01 12.04
CA LYS A 142 -20.86 -4.36 12.55
C LYS A 142 -22.29 -4.89 12.33
N GLU A 143 -23.29 -4.11 12.66
CA GLU A 143 -24.70 -4.47 12.47
C GLU A 143 -25.03 -4.68 10.98
N LYS A 144 -24.51 -3.80 10.10
CA LYS A 144 -24.69 -3.92 8.64
C LYS A 144 -24.11 -5.20 8.07
N LEU A 145 -23.06 -5.75 8.71
CA LEU A 145 -22.43 -7.02 8.35
C LEU A 145 -22.96 -8.22 9.17
N HIS A 146 -24.01 -8.01 9.97
CA HIS A 146 -24.56 -9.05 10.88
C HIS A 146 -23.48 -9.60 11.83
N LEU A 147 -22.61 -8.72 12.32
CA LEU A 147 -21.62 -8.97 13.36
C LEU A 147 -22.15 -8.47 14.70
N ASP A 148 -21.70 -9.10 15.81
CA ASP A 148 -22.05 -8.68 17.15
C ASP A 148 -21.38 -7.33 17.50
N PRO A 149 -22.13 -6.24 17.76
CA PRO A 149 -21.54 -4.95 18.07
C PRO A 149 -20.74 -4.93 19.38
N ASN A 150 -21.01 -5.87 20.30
CA ASN A 150 -20.35 -5.96 21.61
C ASN A 150 -19.03 -6.76 21.58
N LYS A 151 -18.77 -7.51 20.51
CA LYS A 151 -17.52 -8.27 20.37
C LYS A 151 -16.49 -7.46 19.60
N LYS A 152 -15.22 -7.56 20.01
CA LYS A 152 -14.12 -7.04 19.19
C LYS A 152 -13.97 -7.87 17.92
N CYS A 153 -13.77 -7.16 16.80
CA CYS A 153 -13.61 -7.77 15.49
C CYS A 153 -12.13 -7.69 15.06
N ILE A 154 -11.53 -8.85 14.80
CA ILE A 154 -10.17 -8.96 14.26
C ILE A 154 -10.29 -9.34 12.79
N GLY A 155 -9.59 -8.62 11.91
CA GLY A 155 -9.74 -8.80 10.47
C GLY A 155 -8.45 -9.00 9.70
N TYR A 156 -8.56 -9.81 8.65
CA TYR A 156 -7.61 -9.95 7.56
C TYR A 156 -8.31 -9.64 6.24
N ILE A 157 -7.75 -8.73 5.45
CA ILE A 157 -8.23 -8.43 4.10
C ILE A 157 -7.05 -8.55 3.14
N GLY A 158 -7.12 -9.54 2.25
CA GLY A 158 -6.04 -9.79 1.31
C GLY A 158 -6.25 -11.05 0.49
N ARG A 159 -5.42 -11.20 -0.54
CA ARG A 159 -5.44 -12.42 -1.36
C ARG A 159 -4.86 -13.59 -0.57
N TYR A 160 -5.47 -14.77 -0.73
CA TYR A 160 -4.88 -16.02 -0.25
C TYR A 160 -3.77 -16.46 -1.20
N GLU A 161 -2.64 -15.78 -1.12
CA GLU A 161 -1.44 -16.01 -1.91
C GLU A 161 -0.22 -16.10 -1.01
N LYS A 162 0.78 -16.84 -1.46
CA LYS A 162 2.07 -16.95 -0.80
C LYS A 162 2.63 -15.56 -0.45
N ARG A 163 3.13 -15.42 0.76
CA ARG A 163 3.73 -14.19 1.31
C ARG A 163 2.74 -13.08 1.65
N LYS A 164 1.42 -13.26 1.49
CA LYS A 164 0.43 -12.33 2.03
C LYS A 164 0.14 -12.57 3.51
N GLY A 165 0.63 -13.68 4.07
CA GLY A 165 0.66 -13.98 5.51
C GLY A 165 -0.67 -14.41 6.10
N TRP A 166 -1.61 -14.89 5.27
CA TRP A 166 -2.88 -15.44 5.75
C TRP A 166 -2.65 -16.62 6.72
N GLU A 167 -1.60 -17.42 6.49
CA GLU A 167 -1.19 -18.50 7.38
C GLU A 167 -0.69 -17.99 8.74
N VAL A 168 0.05 -16.87 8.75
CA VAL A 168 0.55 -16.21 9.98
C VAL A 168 -0.64 -15.64 10.78
N PHE A 169 -1.64 -15.10 10.07
CA PHE A 169 -2.87 -14.64 10.70
C PHE A 169 -3.61 -15.79 11.37
N LEU A 170 -3.82 -16.91 10.65
CA LEU A 170 -4.53 -18.08 11.20
C LEU A 170 -3.78 -18.69 12.40
N GLU A 171 -2.44 -18.76 12.35
CA GLU A 171 -1.63 -19.18 13.49
C GLU A 171 -1.87 -18.25 14.69
N ALA A 172 -1.85 -16.93 14.50
CA ALA A 172 -2.07 -15.99 15.60
C ALA A 172 -3.47 -16.13 16.20
N ILE A 173 -4.50 -16.31 15.37
CA ILE A 173 -5.88 -16.50 15.84
C ILE A 173 -6.03 -17.81 16.62
N SER A 174 -5.37 -18.89 16.21
CA SER A 174 -5.43 -20.19 16.91
C SER A 174 -4.82 -20.17 18.31
N LEU A 175 -4.00 -19.17 18.61
CA LEU A 175 -3.31 -18.99 19.89
C LEU A 175 -4.06 -18.06 20.85
N LEU A 176 -5.18 -17.46 20.47
CA LEU A 176 -5.97 -16.57 21.33
C LEU A 176 -6.52 -17.36 22.54
N GLU A 177 -6.30 -16.88 23.77
CA GLU A 177 -6.73 -17.56 24.99
C GLU A 177 -8.25 -17.71 25.09
N ASN A 178 -9.02 -16.73 24.62
CA ASN A 178 -10.48 -16.71 24.68
C ASN A 178 -11.05 -16.26 23.32
N VAL A 179 -10.84 -17.09 22.30
CA VAL A 179 -11.23 -16.76 20.92
C VAL A 179 -12.71 -16.43 20.74
N GLU A 180 -13.59 -16.99 21.60
CA GLU A 180 -15.04 -16.74 21.57
C GLU A 180 -15.42 -15.29 21.94
N GLN A 181 -14.54 -14.55 22.59
CA GLN A 181 -14.76 -13.12 22.89
C GLN A 181 -14.59 -12.23 21.67
N TYR A 182 -13.98 -12.76 20.63
CA TYR A 182 -13.75 -12.08 19.36
C TYR A 182 -14.69 -12.59 18.28
N GLN A 183 -14.80 -11.84 17.24
CA GLN A 183 -15.29 -12.30 15.94
C GLN A 183 -14.21 -12.03 14.90
N ILE A 184 -13.96 -13.04 14.09
CA ILE A 184 -12.85 -13.02 13.15
C ILE A 184 -13.41 -12.90 11.73
N VAL A 185 -12.89 -11.94 10.96
CA VAL A 185 -13.32 -11.68 9.58
C VAL A 185 -12.14 -11.84 8.64
N MET A 186 -12.32 -12.66 7.61
CA MET A 186 -11.36 -12.82 6.51
C MET A 186 -12.03 -12.48 5.19
N VAL A 187 -11.47 -11.51 4.45
CA VAL A 187 -12.01 -11.07 3.16
C VAL A 187 -10.98 -11.27 2.07
N GLY A 188 -11.34 -12.00 1.01
CA GLY A 188 -10.47 -12.20 -0.13
C GLY A 188 -10.68 -13.54 -0.83
N VAL A 189 -9.88 -13.73 -1.88
CA VAL A 189 -9.78 -14.98 -2.66
C VAL A 189 -8.31 -15.16 -3.05
N GLY A 190 -7.93 -16.37 -3.48
CA GLY A 190 -6.57 -16.60 -3.98
C GLY A 190 -6.29 -18.07 -4.27
N GLU A 191 -5.13 -18.34 -4.82
CA GLU A 191 -4.70 -19.69 -5.21
C GLU A 191 -4.50 -20.64 -4.01
N ASP A 192 -4.28 -20.10 -2.82
CA ASP A 192 -4.11 -20.87 -1.58
C ASP A 192 -5.41 -20.98 -0.76
N GLU A 193 -6.58 -20.68 -1.33
CA GLU A 193 -7.85 -20.70 -0.57
C GLU A 193 -8.19 -22.06 0.02
N GLU A 194 -7.92 -23.14 -0.71
CA GLU A 194 -8.12 -24.51 -0.21
C GLU A 194 -7.21 -24.82 0.98
N LYS A 195 -5.96 -24.34 0.93
CA LYS A 195 -5.00 -24.50 2.05
C LYS A 195 -5.45 -23.68 3.27
N ALA A 196 -5.98 -22.48 3.04
CA ALA A 196 -6.51 -21.66 4.13
C ALA A 196 -7.70 -22.33 4.79
N ASN A 197 -8.61 -22.95 4.02
CA ASN A 197 -9.72 -23.72 4.55
C ASN A 197 -9.26 -24.94 5.36
N ALA A 198 -8.26 -25.69 4.86
CA ALA A 198 -7.69 -26.82 5.57
C ALA A 198 -7.06 -26.41 6.91
N LEU A 199 -6.33 -25.27 6.93
CA LEU A 199 -5.72 -24.77 8.15
C LEU A 199 -6.75 -24.25 9.18
N ILE A 200 -7.86 -23.66 8.71
CA ILE A 200 -8.99 -23.26 9.56
C ILE A 200 -9.59 -24.49 10.24
N GLN A 201 -9.75 -25.62 9.53
CA GLN A 201 -10.23 -26.89 10.09
C GLN A 201 -9.21 -27.48 11.07
N GLU A 202 -7.92 -27.51 10.72
CA GLU A 202 -6.85 -28.02 11.58
C GLU A 202 -6.80 -27.28 12.93
N TYR A 203 -7.04 -25.97 12.91
CA TYR A 203 -7.03 -25.13 14.10
C TYR A 203 -8.41 -25.03 14.79
N HIS A 204 -9.43 -25.74 14.31
CA HIS A 204 -10.82 -25.74 14.85
C HIS A 204 -11.44 -24.33 14.91
N LEU A 205 -11.20 -23.51 13.87
CA LEU A 205 -11.64 -22.11 13.81
C LEU A 205 -12.90 -21.88 12.95
N GLU A 206 -13.55 -22.94 12.46
CA GLU A 206 -14.69 -22.87 11.51
C GLU A 206 -15.89 -22.09 12.09
N ASN A 207 -16.08 -22.16 13.40
CA ASN A 207 -17.20 -21.52 14.09
C ASN A 207 -16.92 -20.04 14.48
N VAL A 208 -15.66 -19.60 14.41
CA VAL A 208 -15.28 -18.23 14.83
C VAL A 208 -14.88 -17.36 13.67
N ILE A 209 -14.44 -17.93 12.54
CA ILE A 209 -14.03 -17.18 11.35
C ILE A 209 -15.19 -17.05 10.37
N LYS A 210 -15.55 -15.81 10.05
CA LYS A 210 -16.45 -15.48 8.93
C LYS A 210 -15.62 -15.12 7.70
N LYS A 211 -15.71 -15.95 6.65
CA LYS A 211 -15.03 -15.70 5.37
C LYS A 211 -15.96 -15.00 4.40
N TYR A 212 -15.40 -14.03 3.68
CA TYR A 212 -16.09 -13.30 2.62
C TYR A 212 -15.27 -13.32 1.34
N PRO A 213 -15.89 -13.36 0.15
CA PRO A 213 -15.20 -13.29 -1.13
C PRO A 213 -14.59 -11.91 -1.37
N MET A 214 -13.98 -11.72 -2.55
CA MET A 214 -13.50 -10.42 -3.01
C MET A 214 -14.62 -9.38 -2.97
N GLN A 215 -14.31 -8.21 -2.44
CA GLN A 215 -15.23 -7.09 -2.28
C GLN A 215 -14.83 -5.90 -3.17
N THR A 216 -15.78 -5.04 -3.51
CA THR A 216 -15.49 -3.73 -4.11
C THR A 216 -14.88 -2.77 -3.07
N GLN A 217 -14.23 -1.69 -3.51
CA GLN A 217 -13.65 -0.70 -2.57
C GLN A 217 -14.69 -0.12 -1.59
N LYS A 218 -15.94 0.10 -2.04
CA LYS A 218 -17.01 0.58 -1.16
C LYS A 218 -17.41 -0.43 -0.09
N GLU A 219 -17.48 -1.69 -0.48
CA GLU A 219 -17.77 -2.78 0.46
C GLU A 219 -16.59 -2.99 1.41
N LEU A 220 -15.35 -2.91 0.92
CA LEU A 220 -14.16 -2.98 1.78
C LEU A 220 -14.15 -1.90 2.85
N ALA A 221 -14.61 -0.67 2.54
CA ALA A 221 -14.75 0.39 3.55
C ALA A 221 -15.70 0.00 4.68
N LEU A 222 -16.79 -0.73 4.37
CA LEU A 222 -17.70 -1.26 5.39
C LEU A 222 -17.03 -2.33 6.26
N PHE A 223 -16.27 -3.26 5.65
CA PHE A 223 -15.52 -4.26 6.39
C PHE A 223 -14.45 -3.63 7.28
N TYR A 224 -13.66 -2.70 6.76
CA TYR A 224 -12.68 -1.97 7.58
C TYR A 224 -13.34 -1.23 8.75
N SER A 225 -14.49 -0.60 8.53
CA SER A 225 -15.21 0.11 9.61
C SER A 225 -15.79 -0.83 10.68
N ALA A 226 -16.00 -2.11 10.36
CA ALA A 226 -16.45 -3.11 11.31
C ALA A 226 -15.29 -3.80 12.07
N ILE A 227 -14.07 -3.70 11.55
CA ILE A 227 -12.86 -4.31 12.11
C ILE A 227 -12.23 -3.35 13.13
N ASP A 228 -12.10 -3.80 14.38
CA ASP A 228 -11.40 -3.03 15.42
C ASP A 228 -9.87 -3.18 15.27
N ILE A 229 -9.39 -4.40 15.02
CA ILE A 229 -7.97 -4.73 14.85
C ILE A 229 -7.75 -5.33 13.46
N PHE A 230 -7.07 -4.61 12.59
CA PHE A 230 -6.70 -5.08 11.27
C PHE A 230 -5.29 -5.65 11.26
N CYS A 231 -5.16 -6.94 10.96
CA CYS A 231 -3.88 -7.61 10.83
C CYS A 231 -3.39 -7.56 9.39
N PHE A 232 -2.18 -7.01 9.19
CA PHE A 232 -1.50 -6.96 7.90
C PHE A 232 -0.20 -7.75 7.93
N PRO A 233 -0.28 -9.10 7.90
CA PRO A 233 0.85 -10.00 8.17
C PRO A 233 1.69 -10.31 6.93
N THR A 234 1.70 -9.44 5.92
CA THR A 234 2.49 -9.66 4.71
C THR A 234 3.98 -9.83 5.04
N TYR A 235 4.62 -10.80 4.40
CA TYR A 235 6.08 -10.91 4.39
C TYR A 235 6.65 -10.82 2.96
N ARG A 236 5.90 -10.18 2.08
CA ARG A 236 6.29 -9.88 0.71
C ARG A 236 7.20 -8.64 0.70
N LYS A 237 8.44 -8.81 0.28
CA LYS A 237 9.44 -7.72 0.23
C LYS A 237 9.06 -6.61 -0.77
N SER A 238 8.34 -6.99 -1.83
CA SER A 238 7.89 -6.06 -2.87
C SER A 238 6.56 -5.37 -2.57
N ASP A 239 5.99 -5.52 -1.37
CA ASP A 239 4.82 -4.73 -0.97
C ASP A 239 5.24 -3.25 -0.83
N SER A 240 4.90 -2.48 -1.87
CA SER A 240 5.52 -1.18 -2.11
C SER A 240 5.08 -0.09 -1.14
N LEU A 241 3.82 -0.06 -0.78
CA LEU A 241 3.24 0.86 0.22
C LEU A 241 2.34 0.11 1.20
N GLY A 242 1.54 -0.85 0.71
CA GLY A 242 0.55 -1.54 1.53
C GLY A 242 -0.70 -0.71 1.75
N LEU A 243 -1.36 -0.30 0.66
CA LEU A 243 -2.57 0.53 0.70
C LEU A 243 -3.65 0.01 1.64
N VAL A 244 -3.80 -1.32 1.75
CA VAL A 244 -4.77 -1.96 2.66
C VAL A 244 -4.61 -1.53 4.13
N GLY A 245 -3.38 -1.30 4.59
CA GLY A 245 -3.12 -0.78 5.93
C GLY A 245 -3.57 0.67 6.10
N LEU A 246 -3.34 1.50 5.08
CA LEU A 246 -3.81 2.89 5.07
C LEU A 246 -5.33 2.98 4.93
N GLU A 247 -5.94 2.12 4.10
CA GLU A 247 -7.40 2.00 3.96
C GLU A 247 -8.05 1.61 5.30
N ALA A 248 -7.47 0.64 5.99
CA ALA A 248 -7.89 0.22 7.32
C ALA A 248 -7.79 1.38 8.34
N MET A 249 -6.66 2.08 8.37
CA MET A 249 -6.48 3.27 9.23
C MET A 249 -7.51 4.36 8.93
N ALA A 250 -7.81 4.62 7.66
CA ALA A 250 -8.79 5.63 7.24
C ALA A 250 -10.21 5.30 7.73
N CYS A 251 -10.54 4.00 7.84
CA CYS A 251 -11.83 3.52 8.32
C CYS A 251 -11.89 3.27 9.83
N GLY A 252 -10.84 3.56 10.58
CA GLY A 252 -10.87 3.48 12.03
C GLY A 252 -10.17 2.28 12.67
N CYS A 253 -9.60 1.35 11.88
CA CYS A 253 -8.92 0.18 12.46
C CYS A 253 -7.62 0.53 13.19
N ILE A 254 -7.33 -0.19 14.26
CA ILE A 254 -5.96 -0.33 14.77
C ILE A 254 -5.23 -1.30 13.84
N VAL A 255 -4.09 -0.88 13.27
CA VAL A 255 -3.34 -1.73 12.34
C VAL A 255 -2.16 -2.38 13.05
N ILE A 256 -2.10 -3.72 12.99
CA ILE A 256 -0.93 -4.50 13.39
C ILE A 256 -0.30 -5.07 12.12
N ALA A 257 0.89 -4.62 11.77
CA ALA A 257 1.57 -5.01 10.53
C ALA A 257 2.92 -5.68 10.77
N SER A 258 3.34 -6.49 9.81
CA SER A 258 4.73 -6.97 9.79
C SER A 258 5.71 -5.81 9.73
N ASN A 259 6.76 -5.84 10.56
CA ASN A 259 7.82 -4.82 10.57
C ASN A 259 8.73 -4.96 9.34
N MET A 260 8.17 -4.72 8.14
CA MET A 260 8.92 -4.78 6.89
C MET A 260 8.22 -4.05 5.74
N ALA A 261 8.98 -3.75 4.70
CA ALA A 261 8.51 -3.20 3.43
C ALA A 261 7.66 -1.92 3.56
N GLY A 262 6.64 -1.75 2.73
CA GLY A 262 5.80 -0.56 2.66
C GLY A 262 5.23 -0.05 3.98
N PRO A 263 4.65 -0.88 4.85
CA PRO A 263 4.10 -0.48 6.15
C PRO A 263 5.06 0.33 7.02
N THR A 264 6.38 0.07 6.96
CA THR A 264 7.38 0.83 7.73
C THR A 264 7.51 2.30 7.31
N SER A 265 6.85 2.69 6.22
CA SER A 265 6.85 4.06 5.71
C SER A 265 5.80 4.96 6.38
N TYR A 266 4.77 4.38 7.00
CA TYR A 266 3.67 5.12 7.58
C TYR A 266 3.28 4.68 9.00
N ILE A 267 3.59 3.45 9.40
CA ILE A 267 3.40 3.01 10.79
C ILE A 267 4.59 3.47 11.62
N LYS A 268 4.29 4.05 12.77
CA LYS A 268 5.20 4.32 13.88
C LYS A 268 4.74 3.45 15.04
N ASP A 269 5.60 2.50 15.40
CA ASP A 269 5.27 1.49 16.41
C ASP A 269 4.78 2.12 17.72
N GLN A 270 3.65 1.64 18.24
CA GLN A 270 2.97 2.10 19.44
C GLN A 270 2.47 3.57 19.41
N GLU A 271 2.63 4.30 18.27
CA GLU A 271 2.08 5.66 18.12
C GLU A 271 0.80 5.69 17.27
N ASN A 272 0.79 5.01 16.12
CA ASN A 272 -0.34 5.00 15.19
C ASN A 272 -0.69 3.60 14.67
N GLY A 273 -0.07 2.58 15.21
CA GLY A 273 -0.23 1.16 14.90
C GLY A 273 0.86 0.36 15.59
N PHE A 274 0.90 -0.91 15.33
CA PHE A 274 1.84 -1.82 15.98
C PHE A 274 2.60 -2.65 14.96
N PHE A 275 3.86 -2.95 15.26
CA PHE A 275 4.63 -3.90 14.50
C PHE A 275 4.78 -5.22 15.22
N PHE A 276 4.78 -6.29 14.44
CA PHE A 276 5.19 -7.62 14.86
C PHE A 276 6.27 -8.16 13.91
N LYS A 277 6.99 -9.18 14.40
CA LYS A 277 8.08 -9.82 13.66
C LYS A 277 7.53 -10.60 12.46
N PRO A 278 8.00 -10.34 11.22
CA PRO A 278 7.51 -11.03 10.04
C PRO A 278 7.55 -12.56 10.17
N ARG A 279 6.49 -13.23 9.74
CA ARG A 279 6.29 -14.69 9.79
C ARG A 279 6.20 -15.29 11.20
N ASP A 280 5.90 -14.49 12.20
CA ASP A 280 5.81 -14.94 13.59
C ASP A 280 4.37 -14.77 14.10
N GLY A 281 3.57 -15.85 13.98
CA GLY A 281 2.17 -15.84 14.43
C GLY A 281 2.04 -15.68 15.95
N LYS A 282 3.03 -16.13 16.73
CA LYS A 282 3.04 -15.97 18.19
C LYS A 282 3.24 -14.49 18.57
N ASP A 283 4.17 -13.79 17.90
CA ASP A 283 4.37 -12.36 18.15
C ASP A 283 3.15 -11.56 17.68
N LEU A 284 2.51 -11.93 16.56
CA LEU A 284 1.24 -11.32 16.13
C LEU A 284 0.12 -11.54 17.17
N ASN A 285 -0.03 -12.77 17.67
CA ASN A 285 -0.99 -13.08 18.73
C ASN A 285 -0.74 -12.22 19.97
N GLN A 286 0.52 -12.14 20.43
CA GLN A 286 0.89 -11.33 21.59
C GLN A 286 0.54 -9.84 21.37
N LYS A 287 0.72 -9.29 20.15
CA LYS A 287 0.33 -7.92 19.82
C LYS A 287 -1.18 -7.74 19.80
N ILE A 288 -1.96 -8.73 19.41
CA ILE A 288 -3.43 -8.68 19.45
C ILE A 288 -3.91 -8.61 20.90
N GLU A 289 -3.31 -9.39 21.80
CA GLU A 289 -3.71 -9.49 23.22
C GLU A 289 -3.05 -8.43 24.12
N ASP A 290 -2.09 -7.63 23.62
CA ASP A 290 -1.43 -6.58 24.40
C ASP A 290 -2.45 -5.52 24.85
N ASP A 291 -2.43 -5.20 26.15
CA ASP A 291 -3.29 -4.17 26.75
C ASP A 291 -3.26 -2.83 26.00
N LYS A 292 -2.11 -2.43 25.46
CA LYS A 292 -1.98 -1.22 24.66
C LYS A 292 -2.81 -1.28 23.39
N THR A 293 -2.83 -2.43 22.71
CA THR A 293 -3.68 -2.64 21.52
C THR A 293 -5.15 -2.67 21.91
N MET A 294 -5.48 -3.29 23.05
CA MET A 294 -6.85 -3.42 23.52
C MET A 294 -7.45 -2.09 24.01
N TYR A 295 -6.63 -1.21 24.60
CA TYR A 295 -7.03 0.09 25.16
C TYR A 295 -6.44 1.29 24.42
N TYR A 296 -6.03 1.09 23.17
CA TYR A 296 -5.48 2.16 22.34
C TYR A 296 -6.47 3.31 22.27
N ASN A 297 -6.04 4.51 22.70
CA ASN A 297 -6.93 5.66 22.83
C ASN A 297 -7.42 6.11 21.45
N GLU A 298 -8.71 5.90 21.17
CA GLU A 298 -9.36 6.23 19.90
C GLU A 298 -9.08 7.65 19.42
N THR A 299 -8.95 8.61 20.34
CA THR A 299 -8.73 10.02 19.99
C THR A 299 -7.32 10.28 19.46
N GLU A 300 -6.28 9.70 20.06
CA GLU A 300 -4.91 9.84 19.56
C GLU A 300 -4.69 9.06 18.28
N SER A 301 -5.22 7.85 18.21
CA SER A 301 -5.23 7.00 17.01
C SER A 301 -5.89 7.71 15.82
N LEU A 302 -7.05 8.34 16.01
CA LEU A 302 -7.76 9.07 14.98
C LEU A 302 -6.94 10.26 14.43
N ILE A 303 -6.23 10.98 15.30
CA ILE A 303 -5.35 12.09 14.92
C ILE A 303 -4.22 11.60 14.04
N TRP A 304 -3.55 10.51 14.42
CA TRP A 304 -2.44 9.94 13.66
C TRP A 304 -2.89 9.26 12.37
N ARG A 305 -4.06 8.62 12.35
CA ARG A 305 -4.67 8.03 11.15
C ARG A 305 -4.91 9.10 10.09
N ILE A 306 -5.54 10.20 10.47
CA ILE A 306 -5.81 11.32 9.57
C ILE A 306 -4.52 11.97 9.10
N PHE A 307 -3.56 12.13 10.00
CA PHE A 307 -2.28 12.75 9.72
C PHE A 307 -1.47 11.99 8.66
N ASN A 308 -1.36 10.68 8.78
CA ASN A 308 -0.66 9.86 7.78
C ASN A 308 -1.45 9.76 6.48
N CYS A 309 -2.79 9.73 6.56
CA CYS A 309 -3.63 9.72 5.37
C CYS A 309 -3.57 11.05 4.59
N VAL A 310 -3.52 12.18 5.27
CA VAL A 310 -3.42 13.53 4.68
C VAL A 310 -2.07 13.74 3.99
N TYR A 311 -0.99 13.19 4.55
CA TYR A 311 0.34 13.25 3.92
C TYR A 311 0.39 12.64 2.51
N PHE A 312 -0.58 11.77 2.20
CA PHE A 312 -0.65 11.02 0.94
C PHE A 312 -1.67 11.56 -0.07
N SER A 313 -2.37 12.67 0.19
CA SER A 313 -3.40 13.20 -0.70
C SER A 313 -3.32 14.72 -0.88
N ALA A 314 -2.36 15.19 -1.65
CA ALA A 314 -2.05 16.63 -1.83
C ALA A 314 -3.21 17.52 -2.35
N ARG A 315 -4.32 16.96 -2.86
CA ARG A 315 -5.45 17.73 -3.40
C ARG A 315 -6.71 17.78 -2.54
N GLN A 316 -6.84 16.91 -1.52
CA GLN A 316 -8.02 16.88 -0.63
C GLN A 316 -7.71 17.38 0.79
N GLU A 317 -6.45 17.68 1.06
CA GLU A 317 -5.90 18.04 2.36
C GLU A 317 -6.66 19.16 3.08
N GLU A 318 -6.86 20.30 2.42
CA GLU A 318 -7.42 21.49 3.06
C GLU A 318 -8.86 21.29 3.52
N LYS A 319 -9.67 20.64 2.70
CA LYS A 319 -11.09 20.38 3.00
C LYS A 319 -11.24 19.34 4.11
N TYR A 320 -10.41 18.30 4.11
CA TYR A 320 -10.49 17.20 5.07
C TYR A 320 -9.97 17.63 6.45
N VAL A 321 -8.81 18.29 6.52
CA VAL A 321 -8.25 18.85 7.75
C VAL A 321 -9.20 19.90 8.35
N LYS A 322 -9.81 20.73 7.52
CA LYS A 322 -10.78 21.75 7.98
C LYS A 322 -12.06 21.11 8.55
N ASN A 323 -12.59 20.08 7.89
CA ASN A 323 -13.76 19.35 8.40
C ASN A 323 -13.44 18.61 9.70
N PHE A 324 -12.26 18.00 9.79
CA PHE A 324 -11.77 17.35 10.99
C PHE A 324 -11.57 18.36 12.14
N GLU A 325 -10.90 19.48 11.90
CA GLU A 325 -10.75 20.54 12.90
C GLU A 325 -12.09 21.03 13.42
N ILE A 326 -13.12 21.15 12.56
CA ILE A 326 -14.47 21.53 12.96
C ILE A 326 -15.11 20.45 13.84
N LYS A 327 -15.02 19.19 13.46
CA LYS A 327 -15.66 18.06 14.17
C LYS A 327 -14.99 17.77 15.52
N TYR A 328 -13.67 17.89 15.63
CA TYR A 328 -12.89 17.46 16.79
C TYR A 328 -12.14 18.57 17.52
N LYS A 329 -12.37 19.83 17.17
CA LYS A 329 -11.64 21.01 17.70
C LYS A 329 -11.55 21.08 19.24
N LYS A 330 -12.51 20.51 19.96
CA LYS A 330 -12.53 20.47 21.43
C LYS A 330 -11.71 19.30 22.02
N GLN A 331 -11.47 18.23 21.24
CA GLN A 331 -10.85 16.98 21.70
C GLN A 331 -9.35 16.92 21.41
N LEU A 332 -8.86 17.77 20.48
CA LEU A 332 -7.46 17.78 20.13
C LEU A 332 -6.55 18.25 21.25
N SER A 333 -5.56 17.45 21.62
CA SER A 333 -4.50 17.84 22.55
C SER A 333 -3.73 19.07 22.05
N LYS A 334 -3.04 19.77 22.96
CA LYS A 334 -2.22 20.94 22.60
C LYS A 334 -1.07 20.57 21.65
N GLN A 335 -0.53 19.36 21.80
CA GLN A 335 0.53 18.81 20.95
C GLN A 335 -0.02 18.47 19.55
N ALA A 336 -1.15 17.78 19.45
CA ALA A 336 -1.77 17.44 18.17
C ALA A 336 -2.12 18.70 17.34
N LYS A 337 -2.58 19.78 18.00
CA LYS A 337 -2.80 21.08 17.33
C LYS A 337 -1.52 21.68 16.77
N LYS A 338 -0.40 21.53 17.49
CA LYS A 338 0.93 22.00 17.08
C LYS A 338 1.45 21.19 15.89
N ASP A 339 1.27 19.86 15.91
CA ASP A 339 1.72 18.96 14.86
C ASP A 339 0.92 19.16 13.56
N ILE A 340 -0.40 19.37 13.66
CA ILE A 340 -1.24 19.78 12.52
C ILE A 340 -0.77 21.11 11.92
N ALA A 341 -0.42 22.11 12.77
CA ALA A 341 0.06 23.40 12.30
C ALA A 341 1.42 23.31 11.61
N ILE A 342 2.36 22.51 12.13
CA ILE A 342 3.70 22.29 11.54
C ILE A 342 3.56 21.65 10.16
N ASN A 343 2.63 20.72 9.98
CA ASN A 343 2.49 20.05 8.70
C ASN A 343 1.67 20.85 7.68
N LYS A 344 0.75 21.68 8.10
CA LYS A 344 0.18 22.72 7.22
C LYS A 344 1.27 23.63 6.65
N MET A 345 2.27 23.99 7.46
CA MET A 345 3.44 24.77 6.99
C MET A 345 4.31 23.96 6.03
N ASN A 346 4.52 22.67 6.26
CA ASN A 346 5.31 21.80 5.40
C ASN A 346 4.58 21.49 4.08
N ALA A 347 3.26 21.29 4.10
CA ALA A 347 2.46 21.08 2.89
C ALA A 347 2.39 22.35 2.02
N SER A 348 2.26 23.52 2.62
CA SER A 348 2.25 24.81 1.90
C SER A 348 3.61 25.20 1.32
N SER A 349 4.72 24.64 1.81
CA SER A 349 6.07 24.84 1.25
C SER A 349 6.37 23.94 0.02
N PHE A 350 5.50 22.97 -0.29
CA PHE A 350 5.57 22.14 -1.49
C PHE A 350 4.91 22.88 -2.67
N ASN A 351 5.62 23.85 -3.22
CA ASN A 351 5.18 24.55 -4.41
C ASN A 351 5.49 23.70 -5.64
N TRP A 352 4.45 23.13 -6.27
CA TRP A 352 4.54 22.29 -7.47
C TRP A 352 4.86 23.09 -8.76
N GLU A 353 5.10 24.39 -8.63
CA GLU A 353 5.43 25.32 -9.74
C GLU A 353 6.92 25.56 -9.93
N LYS A 354 7.80 24.80 -9.24
CA LYS A 354 9.25 24.88 -9.48
C LYS A 354 9.85 23.61 -10.00
#